data_05027b2ce94523a8fa73aeaecb13f3a6
#
_entry.id   05027b2ce94523a8fa73aeaecb13f3a6
#
_cell.length_a   1.000
_cell.length_b   1.000
_cell.length_c   1.000
_cell.angle_alpha   90.00
_cell.angle_beta   90.00
_cell.angle_gamma   90.00
#
_symmetry.space_group_name_H-M   'P 1'
#
loop_
_entity.id
_entity.type
_entity.pdbx_description
1 polymer ?
#
loop_
_entity_poly.entity_id
_entity_poly.type
_entity_poly.pdbx_seq_one_letter_code
_entity_poly.pdbx_strand_id
1 'polypeptide(L)'
;MLKIIINNNSSILQTDNKKLLTTLKQKYSAKVPGYNYSAAYKRRGWNGEKYFFSSKTGKFGTGLVSHIEADLEYLGVKYEIEDFRETLHNDDISLPGIDLRDYQESLIMSALSEKGCIVKSPTGSGKTLVLGGILKSLQDRTGLVFFTKKQLLKQTYDELKSWGLDVGLAFGDGVILKPITLCTVQSIDKVLDTHLKQSEFIIFDEVHEFSKGKVATKVIKSFPNAAYRIGMTATIPKDPMSRLNLISSLGKVIEVVDAKGLIDEGFLTEPLIQIIPVQDTGTVEDTELSYREVYEKFVTENDLRNNMIVELAKKIQQKPSKTLIIVKDLKHAEILHNAIPN
;
A
#
# COMPACT_ATOMS: atom_id res chain seq x y z
N MET A 1 -33.49 -15.29 -7.50
CA MET A 1 -32.20 -15.96 -7.47
C MET A 1 -31.14 -14.89 -7.20
N LEU A 2 -30.19 -15.11 -6.30
CA LEU A 2 -29.17 -14.11 -5.98
C LEU A 2 -27.95 -14.40 -6.84
N LYS A 3 -27.40 -13.36 -7.50
CA LYS A 3 -26.29 -13.49 -8.43
C LYS A 3 -25.26 -12.38 -8.22
N ILE A 4 -23.98 -12.74 -8.22
CA ILE A 4 -22.86 -11.80 -8.22
C ILE A 4 -22.30 -11.73 -9.64
N ILE A 5 -22.34 -10.56 -10.23
CA ILE A 5 -21.76 -10.27 -11.54
C ILE A 5 -20.45 -9.52 -11.31
N ILE A 6 -19.32 -10.11 -11.70
CA ILE A 6 -17.98 -9.59 -11.46
C ILE A 6 -17.41 -9.00 -12.75
N ASN A 7 -17.02 -7.74 -12.72
CA ASN A 7 -16.26 -7.06 -13.77
C ASN A 7 -14.96 -6.48 -13.19
N ASN A 8 -14.08 -5.96 -14.03
CA ASN A 8 -12.73 -5.52 -13.63
C ASN A 8 -12.71 -4.47 -12.49
N ASN A 9 -13.62 -3.48 -12.51
CA ASN A 9 -13.58 -2.34 -11.59
C ASN A 9 -14.75 -2.30 -10.61
N SER A 10 -15.93 -2.77 -11.04
CA SER A 10 -17.12 -2.76 -10.20
C SER A 10 -17.99 -3.98 -10.49
N SER A 11 -18.55 -4.55 -9.43
CA SER A 11 -19.41 -5.72 -9.45
C SER A 11 -20.82 -5.37 -9.00
N ILE A 12 -21.77 -6.25 -9.26
CA ILE A 12 -23.19 -6.05 -8.94
C ILE A 12 -23.72 -7.30 -8.23
N LEU A 13 -24.39 -7.10 -7.11
CA LEU A 13 -25.19 -8.11 -6.46
C LEU A 13 -26.65 -7.96 -6.93
N GLN A 14 -27.10 -8.86 -7.77
CA GLN A 14 -28.49 -8.90 -8.24
C GLN A 14 -29.35 -9.69 -7.27
N THR A 15 -30.33 -9.02 -6.67
CA THR A 15 -31.31 -9.62 -5.76
C THR A 15 -32.48 -8.67 -5.50
N ASP A 16 -33.66 -9.23 -5.24
CA ASP A 16 -34.84 -8.45 -4.81
C ASP A 16 -34.90 -8.29 -3.28
N ASN A 17 -33.97 -8.87 -2.54
CA ASN A 17 -33.92 -8.79 -1.09
C ASN A 17 -33.42 -7.41 -0.61
N LYS A 18 -34.34 -6.44 -0.50
CA LYS A 18 -34.04 -5.07 -0.06
C LYS A 18 -33.41 -5.00 1.34
N LYS A 19 -33.76 -5.92 2.25
CA LYS A 19 -33.19 -5.98 3.60
C LYS A 19 -31.71 -6.34 3.54
N LEU A 20 -31.33 -7.35 2.75
CA LEU A 20 -29.94 -7.75 2.52
C LEU A 20 -29.13 -6.59 1.92
N LEU A 21 -29.63 -5.94 0.86
CA LEU A 21 -28.96 -4.80 0.24
C LEU A 21 -28.72 -3.64 1.21
N THR A 22 -29.66 -3.39 2.11
CA THR A 22 -29.54 -2.35 3.13
C THR A 22 -28.51 -2.72 4.19
N THR A 23 -28.50 -3.98 4.64
CA THR A 23 -27.52 -4.51 5.60
C THR A 23 -26.09 -4.41 5.05
N LEU A 24 -25.88 -4.84 3.80
CA LEU A 24 -24.56 -4.74 3.15
C LEU A 24 -24.12 -3.29 2.96
N LYS A 25 -25.03 -2.38 2.58
CA LYS A 25 -24.71 -0.95 2.51
C LYS A 25 -24.21 -0.40 3.85
N GLN A 26 -24.84 -0.78 4.95
CA GLN A 26 -24.43 -0.34 6.30
C GLN A 26 -23.08 -0.94 6.69
N LYS A 27 -22.90 -2.25 6.44
CA LYS A 27 -21.66 -2.96 6.73
C LYS A 27 -20.46 -2.37 5.96
N TYR A 28 -20.63 -2.08 4.68
CA TYR A 28 -19.59 -1.51 3.82
C TYR A 28 -19.69 0.02 3.77
N SER A 29 -19.69 0.64 4.94
CA SER A 29 -19.62 2.09 5.11
C SER A 29 -18.59 2.48 6.16
N ALA A 30 -18.06 3.71 6.04
CA ALA A 30 -17.15 4.26 7.04
C ALA A 30 -17.33 5.77 7.16
N LYS A 31 -17.11 6.31 8.36
CA LYS A 31 -17.04 7.75 8.60
C LYS A 31 -15.85 8.36 7.87
N VAL A 32 -16.09 9.46 7.16
CA VAL A 32 -15.02 10.19 6.47
C VAL A 32 -14.21 10.99 7.51
N PRO A 33 -12.87 10.88 7.57
CA PRO A 33 -12.08 11.66 8.51
C PRO A 33 -12.40 13.16 8.41
N GLY A 34 -12.62 13.80 9.55
CA GLY A 34 -12.97 15.23 9.60
C GLY A 34 -14.40 15.57 9.16
N TYR A 35 -15.28 14.58 9.03
CA TYR A 35 -16.68 14.80 8.58
C TYR A 35 -17.43 15.87 9.39
N ASN A 36 -17.14 15.95 10.69
CA ASN A 36 -17.76 16.91 11.63
C ASN A 36 -17.41 18.38 11.32
N TYR A 37 -16.33 18.64 10.60
CA TYR A 37 -15.96 19.99 10.14
C TYR A 37 -16.59 20.35 8.79
N SER A 38 -17.16 19.38 8.09
CA SER A 38 -17.79 19.60 6.78
C SER A 38 -19.07 20.44 6.87
N ALA A 39 -19.21 21.42 6.00
CA ALA A 39 -20.44 22.22 5.90
C ALA A 39 -21.67 21.37 5.57
N ALA A 40 -21.53 20.31 4.76
CA ALA A 40 -22.60 19.38 4.43
C ALA A 40 -23.12 18.63 5.65
N TYR A 41 -22.21 18.18 6.53
CA TYR A 41 -22.58 17.54 7.79
C TYR A 41 -23.26 18.53 8.75
N LYS A 42 -22.67 19.72 8.94
CA LYS A 42 -23.22 20.76 9.82
C LYS A 42 -24.64 21.20 9.39
N ARG A 43 -24.93 21.21 8.08
CA ARG A 43 -26.25 21.52 7.53
C ARG A 43 -27.21 20.32 7.51
N ARG A 44 -26.84 19.20 8.12
CA ARG A 44 -27.59 17.92 8.14
C ARG A 44 -27.93 17.37 6.75
N GLY A 45 -27.25 17.81 5.70
CA GLY A 45 -27.41 17.31 4.33
C GLY A 45 -26.62 16.01 4.04
N TRP A 46 -25.76 15.59 4.98
CA TRP A 46 -24.95 14.41 4.88
C TRP A 46 -24.63 13.85 6.28
N ASN A 47 -24.66 12.52 6.44
CA ASN A 47 -24.43 11.85 7.73
C ASN A 47 -22.94 11.61 8.07
N GLY A 48 -22.01 12.08 7.25
CA GLY A 48 -20.57 11.90 7.46
C GLY A 48 -20.02 10.54 6.97
N GLU A 49 -20.85 9.70 6.34
CA GLU A 49 -20.46 8.37 5.87
C GLU A 49 -20.22 8.32 4.37
N LYS A 50 -19.26 7.50 3.98
CA LYS A 50 -19.08 7.02 2.61
C LYS A 50 -19.50 5.57 2.53
N TYR A 51 -20.30 5.27 1.52
CA TYR A 51 -20.78 3.92 1.25
C TYR A 51 -20.02 3.31 0.08
N PHE A 52 -19.57 2.07 0.26
CA PHE A 52 -18.85 1.29 -0.75
C PHE A 52 -19.75 0.27 -1.44
N PHE A 53 -20.98 0.14 -0.96
CA PHE A 53 -22.04 -0.69 -1.53
C PHE A 53 -23.30 0.16 -1.74
N SER A 54 -23.94 0.04 -2.90
CA SER A 54 -25.18 0.72 -3.25
C SER A 54 -26.40 -0.16 -3.01
N SER A 55 -27.22 0.15 -2.03
CA SER A 55 -28.47 -0.60 -1.80
C SER A 55 -29.54 -0.37 -2.88
N LYS A 56 -29.38 0.64 -3.75
CA LYS A 56 -30.33 0.91 -4.85
C LYS A 56 -30.03 0.05 -6.07
N THR A 57 -28.78 -0.20 -6.39
CA THR A 57 -28.33 -0.86 -7.62
C THR A 57 -27.61 -2.18 -7.37
N GLY A 58 -27.32 -2.54 -6.11
CA GLY A 58 -26.45 -3.64 -5.77
C GLY A 58 -24.98 -3.45 -6.17
N LYS A 59 -24.58 -2.28 -6.70
CA LYS A 59 -23.23 -2.03 -7.22
C LYS A 59 -22.23 -1.79 -6.10
N PHE A 60 -21.03 -2.35 -6.25
CA PHE A 60 -19.90 -2.20 -5.32
C PHE A 60 -18.56 -2.31 -6.05
N GLY A 61 -17.46 -1.95 -5.40
CA GLY A 61 -16.12 -2.14 -5.94
C GLY A 61 -15.74 -3.62 -5.97
N THR A 62 -15.21 -4.10 -7.10
CA THR A 62 -14.91 -5.54 -7.32
C THR A 62 -14.03 -6.15 -6.23
N GLY A 63 -13.16 -5.37 -5.60
CA GLY A 63 -12.36 -5.85 -4.47
C GLY A 63 -13.15 -6.31 -3.24
N LEU A 64 -14.45 -5.97 -3.14
CA LEU A 64 -15.31 -6.46 -2.05
C LEU A 64 -15.95 -7.81 -2.33
N VAL A 65 -15.76 -8.42 -3.51
CA VAL A 65 -16.39 -9.68 -3.88
C VAL A 65 -16.21 -10.75 -2.81
N SER A 66 -14.99 -11.11 -2.47
CA SER A 66 -14.68 -12.15 -1.48
C SER A 66 -15.25 -11.86 -0.08
N HIS A 67 -15.38 -10.59 0.29
CA HIS A 67 -15.99 -10.20 1.57
C HIS A 67 -17.51 -10.34 1.53
N ILE A 68 -18.14 -10.05 0.40
CA ILE A 68 -19.59 -10.22 0.20
C ILE A 68 -19.93 -11.69 0.11
N GLU A 69 -19.11 -12.52 -0.56
CA GLU A 69 -19.26 -13.97 -0.58
C GLU A 69 -19.24 -14.56 0.84
N ALA A 70 -18.23 -14.21 1.63
CA ALA A 70 -18.14 -14.63 3.03
C ALA A 70 -19.37 -14.20 3.86
N ASP A 71 -19.94 -13.01 3.59
CA ASP A 71 -21.17 -12.57 4.26
C ASP A 71 -22.39 -13.38 3.84
N LEU A 72 -22.52 -13.70 2.56
CA LEU A 72 -23.62 -14.51 2.04
C LEU A 72 -23.54 -15.93 2.57
N GLU A 73 -22.35 -16.50 2.64
CA GLU A 73 -22.09 -17.82 3.23
C GLU A 73 -22.46 -17.84 4.73
N TYR A 74 -22.00 -16.84 5.48
CA TYR A 74 -22.35 -16.69 6.90
C TYR A 74 -23.87 -16.59 7.13
N LEU A 75 -24.58 -15.94 6.21
CA LEU A 75 -26.03 -15.81 6.26
C LEU A 75 -26.77 -17.03 5.70
N GLY A 76 -26.08 -18.06 5.22
CA GLY A 76 -26.67 -19.25 4.60
C GLY A 76 -27.41 -18.95 3.29
N VAL A 77 -27.07 -17.88 2.59
CA VAL A 77 -27.72 -17.44 1.35
C VAL A 77 -27.02 -18.07 0.16
N LYS A 78 -27.73 -18.84 -0.65
CA LYS A 78 -27.22 -19.39 -1.91
C LYS A 78 -27.13 -18.32 -2.99
N TYR A 79 -26.04 -18.34 -3.75
CA TYR A 79 -25.79 -17.38 -4.84
C TYR A 79 -25.07 -18.06 -6.02
N GLU A 80 -25.12 -17.41 -7.17
CA GLU A 80 -24.37 -17.78 -8.36
C GLU A 80 -23.35 -16.67 -8.65
N ILE A 81 -22.24 -17.05 -9.27
CA ILE A 81 -21.17 -16.12 -9.69
C ILE A 81 -21.05 -16.15 -11.21
N GLU A 82 -21.01 -14.98 -11.81
CA GLU A 82 -20.54 -14.76 -13.17
C GLU A 82 -19.34 -13.81 -13.15
N ASP A 83 -18.14 -14.36 -13.38
CA ASP A 83 -16.90 -13.57 -13.45
C ASP A 83 -16.52 -13.33 -14.93
N PHE A 84 -16.59 -12.07 -15.35
CA PHE A 84 -16.23 -11.61 -16.68
C PHE A 84 -14.76 -11.14 -16.80
N ARG A 85 -13.98 -11.27 -15.74
CA ARG A 85 -12.56 -10.91 -15.77
C ARG A 85 -11.75 -11.99 -16.49
N GLU A 86 -10.92 -11.57 -17.42
CA GLU A 86 -10.02 -12.47 -18.14
C GLU A 86 -8.92 -13.00 -17.21
N THR A 87 -8.43 -14.21 -17.50
CA THR A 87 -7.20 -14.75 -16.90
C THR A 87 -6.05 -14.41 -17.83
N LEU A 88 -5.11 -13.61 -17.35
CA LEU A 88 -4.06 -13.00 -18.16
C LEU A 88 -2.69 -13.64 -17.93
N HIS A 89 -2.47 -14.25 -16.78
CA HIS A 89 -1.17 -14.79 -16.38
C HIS A 89 -0.85 -16.11 -17.09
N ASN A 90 0.42 -16.36 -17.28
CA ASN A 90 0.99 -17.67 -17.55
C ASN A 90 1.61 -18.23 -16.25
N ASP A 91 2.06 -19.50 -16.29
CA ASP A 91 2.60 -20.18 -15.11
C ASP A 91 4.09 -19.89 -14.86
N ASP A 92 4.76 -19.14 -15.75
CA ASP A 92 6.18 -18.81 -15.62
C ASP A 92 6.36 -17.61 -14.68
N ILE A 93 6.85 -17.90 -13.47
CA ILE A 93 7.21 -16.92 -12.45
C ILE A 93 8.72 -16.84 -12.22
N SER A 94 9.50 -17.57 -13.03
CA SER A 94 10.94 -17.71 -12.84
C SER A 94 11.71 -16.44 -13.17
N LEU A 95 12.68 -16.10 -12.33
CA LEU A 95 13.57 -14.98 -12.52
C LEU A 95 15.01 -15.50 -12.68
N PRO A 96 15.73 -15.14 -13.78
CA PRO A 96 17.08 -15.65 -14.03
C PRO A 96 18.05 -15.41 -12.85
N GLY A 97 18.64 -16.50 -12.36
CA GLY A 97 19.60 -16.47 -11.27
C GLY A 97 19.00 -16.21 -9.88
N ILE A 98 17.68 -16.32 -9.75
CA ILE A 98 16.97 -16.13 -8.48
C ILE A 98 16.22 -17.41 -8.14
N ASP A 99 16.45 -17.93 -6.94
CA ASP A 99 15.63 -18.97 -6.34
C ASP A 99 14.60 -18.30 -5.42
N LEU A 100 13.33 -18.33 -5.86
CA LEU A 100 12.23 -17.84 -5.05
C LEU A 100 12.03 -18.76 -3.84
N ARG A 101 11.68 -18.18 -2.70
CA ARG A 101 11.34 -18.93 -1.50
C ARG A 101 9.88 -19.40 -1.60
N ASP A 102 9.53 -20.50 -0.94
CA ASP A 102 8.20 -21.10 -0.97
C ASP A 102 7.08 -20.09 -0.67
N TYR A 103 7.30 -19.22 0.33
CA TYR A 103 6.31 -18.18 0.67
C TYR A 103 6.19 -17.09 -0.42
N GLN A 104 7.27 -16.80 -1.17
CA GLN A 104 7.24 -15.82 -2.26
C GLN A 104 6.48 -16.41 -3.45
N GLU A 105 6.74 -17.65 -3.81
CA GLU A 105 5.96 -18.36 -4.83
C GLU A 105 4.48 -18.43 -4.46
N SER A 106 4.17 -18.81 -3.21
CA SER A 106 2.80 -18.85 -2.69
C SER A 106 2.11 -17.49 -2.76
N LEU A 107 2.82 -16.38 -2.45
CA LEU A 107 2.28 -15.02 -2.59
C LEU A 107 2.01 -14.65 -4.05
N ILE A 108 2.93 -14.99 -4.97
CA ILE A 108 2.79 -14.73 -6.41
C ILE A 108 1.57 -15.48 -6.94
N MET A 109 1.51 -16.80 -6.72
CA MET A 109 0.41 -17.64 -7.21
C MET A 109 -0.93 -17.21 -6.65
N SER A 110 -1.00 -16.89 -5.35
CA SER A 110 -2.21 -16.36 -4.72
C SER A 110 -2.65 -15.03 -5.33
N ALA A 111 -1.71 -14.11 -5.58
CA ALA A 111 -2.02 -12.82 -6.17
C ALA A 111 -2.55 -12.94 -7.61
N LEU A 112 -1.96 -13.84 -8.40
CA LEU A 112 -2.39 -14.12 -9.78
C LEU A 112 -3.76 -14.80 -9.81
N SER A 113 -4.01 -15.78 -8.94
CA SER A 113 -5.30 -16.47 -8.83
C SER A 113 -6.45 -15.52 -8.46
N GLU A 114 -6.23 -14.62 -7.50
CA GLU A 114 -7.25 -13.68 -7.02
C GLU A 114 -7.55 -12.56 -8.01
N LYS A 115 -6.63 -12.26 -8.95
CA LYS A 115 -6.70 -11.12 -9.90
C LYS A 115 -6.79 -9.75 -9.21
N GLY A 116 -7.45 -9.66 -8.04
CA GLY A 116 -7.58 -8.46 -7.22
C GLY A 116 -7.26 -8.74 -5.76
N CYS A 117 -6.15 -8.17 -5.25
CA CYS A 117 -5.71 -8.41 -3.87
C CYS A 117 -4.74 -7.34 -3.35
N ILE A 118 -4.51 -7.38 -2.05
CA ILE A 118 -3.46 -6.63 -1.38
C ILE A 118 -2.48 -7.66 -0.79
N VAL A 119 -1.29 -7.75 -1.37
CA VAL A 119 -0.19 -8.58 -0.87
C VAL A 119 0.43 -7.87 0.32
N LYS A 120 0.19 -8.40 1.52
CA LYS A 120 0.83 -7.93 2.74
C LYS A 120 2.07 -8.77 3.01
N SER A 121 3.23 -8.13 2.97
CA SER A 121 4.52 -8.79 3.18
C SER A 121 5.46 -7.86 3.94
N PRO A 122 6.16 -8.32 4.98
CA PRO A 122 7.04 -7.50 5.82
C PRO A 122 8.14 -6.78 5.03
N THR A 123 8.71 -5.73 5.60
CA THR A 123 9.92 -5.12 5.05
C THR A 123 11.08 -6.15 5.10
N GLY A 124 11.85 -6.25 4.03
CA GLY A 124 12.94 -7.23 3.93
C GLY A 124 12.51 -8.63 3.48
N SER A 125 11.23 -8.90 3.27
CA SER A 125 10.72 -10.20 2.77
C SER A 125 10.94 -10.45 1.27
N GLY A 126 11.52 -9.49 0.54
CA GLY A 126 11.70 -9.61 -0.91
C GLY A 126 10.46 -9.25 -1.73
N LYS A 127 9.71 -8.22 -1.33
CA LYS A 127 8.56 -7.72 -2.11
C LYS A 127 8.87 -7.45 -3.58
N THR A 128 10.09 -6.98 -3.88
CA THR A 128 10.53 -6.75 -5.26
C THR A 128 10.63 -8.06 -6.06
N LEU A 129 11.04 -9.17 -5.42
CA LEU A 129 11.04 -10.50 -6.04
C LEU A 129 9.62 -10.98 -6.34
N VAL A 130 8.70 -10.80 -5.39
CA VAL A 130 7.27 -11.12 -5.60
C VAL A 130 6.72 -10.30 -6.76
N LEU A 131 7.02 -8.99 -6.82
CA LEU A 131 6.65 -8.13 -7.96
C LEU A 131 7.25 -8.66 -9.27
N GLY A 132 8.54 -9.01 -9.27
CA GLY A 132 9.24 -9.56 -10.43
C GLY A 132 8.57 -10.83 -10.95
N GLY A 133 8.24 -11.79 -10.08
CA GLY A 133 7.54 -13.02 -10.46
C GLY A 133 6.13 -12.76 -11.04
N ILE A 134 5.36 -11.84 -10.43
CA ILE A 134 4.06 -11.41 -10.97
C ILE A 134 4.24 -10.79 -12.37
N LEU A 135 5.21 -9.89 -12.55
CA LEU A 135 5.46 -9.25 -13.85
C LEU A 135 5.98 -10.24 -14.89
N LYS A 136 6.76 -11.24 -14.50
CA LYS A 136 7.20 -12.31 -15.37
C LYS A 136 6.02 -13.10 -15.93
N SER A 137 5.09 -13.45 -15.07
CA SER A 137 3.86 -14.14 -15.44
C SER A 137 2.91 -13.30 -16.32
N LEU A 138 3.02 -11.97 -16.26
CA LEU A 138 2.24 -11.00 -17.06
C LEU A 138 3.06 -10.34 -18.18
N GLN A 139 4.23 -10.87 -18.54
CA GLN A 139 5.19 -10.20 -19.45
C GLN A 139 4.64 -9.88 -20.85
N ASP A 140 3.66 -10.65 -21.33
CA ASP A 140 3.04 -10.48 -22.65
C ASP A 140 1.81 -9.55 -22.60
N ARG A 141 1.60 -8.86 -21.47
CA ARG A 141 0.45 -8.01 -21.19
C ARG A 141 0.85 -6.54 -21.03
N THR A 142 -0.13 -5.67 -21.19
CA THR A 142 0.07 -4.23 -20.99
C THR A 142 -0.39 -3.83 -19.59
N GLY A 143 0.48 -3.13 -18.85
CA GLY A 143 0.12 -2.68 -17.51
C GLY A 143 1.06 -1.67 -16.89
N LEU A 144 0.65 -1.16 -15.74
CA LEU A 144 1.37 -0.12 -15.01
C LEU A 144 1.69 -0.56 -13.59
N VAL A 145 2.90 -0.21 -13.14
CA VAL A 145 3.32 -0.36 -11.75
C VAL A 145 3.53 1.02 -11.15
N PHE A 146 2.81 1.34 -10.09
CA PHE A 146 2.80 2.66 -9.47
C PHE A 146 3.66 2.72 -8.21
N PHE A 147 4.48 3.77 -8.13
CA PHE A 147 5.33 4.08 -7.00
C PHE A 147 5.02 5.47 -6.44
N THR A 148 5.20 5.66 -5.14
CA THR A 148 5.06 6.96 -4.50
C THR A 148 6.37 7.75 -4.51
N LYS A 149 7.53 7.07 -4.56
CA LYS A 149 8.87 7.67 -4.48
C LYS A 149 9.73 7.32 -5.71
N LYS A 150 10.35 8.34 -6.30
CA LYS A 150 11.26 8.19 -7.45
C LYS A 150 12.43 7.25 -7.18
N GLN A 151 12.98 7.28 -5.96
CA GLN A 151 14.13 6.46 -5.60
C GLN A 151 13.78 4.97 -5.60
N LEU A 152 12.65 4.59 -4.98
CA LEU A 152 12.17 3.21 -4.99
C LEU A 152 11.87 2.73 -6.41
N LEU A 153 11.23 3.58 -7.22
CA LEU A 153 10.94 3.26 -8.63
C LEU A 153 12.23 2.97 -9.40
N LYS A 154 13.28 3.82 -9.27
CA LYS A 154 14.57 3.59 -9.93
C LYS A 154 15.22 2.29 -9.50
N GLN A 155 15.32 2.05 -8.20
CA GLN A 155 15.89 0.82 -7.65
C GLN A 155 15.16 -0.41 -8.20
N THR A 156 13.82 -0.43 -8.12
CA THR A 156 13.02 -1.54 -8.63
C THR A 156 13.18 -1.71 -10.14
N TYR A 157 13.24 -0.61 -10.90
CA TYR A 157 13.49 -0.68 -12.35
C TYR A 157 14.84 -1.36 -12.67
N ASP A 158 15.92 -0.97 -11.99
CA ASP A 158 17.25 -1.53 -12.21
C ASP A 158 17.29 -3.03 -11.82
N GLU A 159 16.65 -3.42 -10.71
CA GLU A 159 16.50 -4.81 -10.29
C GLU A 159 15.74 -5.64 -11.33
N LEU A 160 14.56 -5.19 -11.78
CA LEU A 160 13.76 -5.89 -12.79
C LEU A 160 14.51 -6.04 -14.13
N LYS A 161 15.24 -5.00 -14.55
CA LYS A 161 16.09 -5.07 -15.75
C LYS A 161 17.22 -6.08 -15.59
N SER A 162 17.84 -6.18 -14.42
CA SER A 162 18.90 -7.16 -14.14
C SER A 162 18.38 -8.60 -14.18
N TRP A 163 17.08 -8.83 -13.94
CA TRP A 163 16.41 -10.13 -14.07
C TRP A 163 15.85 -10.38 -15.49
N GLY A 164 16.19 -9.53 -16.46
CA GLY A 164 15.81 -9.71 -17.86
C GLY A 164 14.38 -9.28 -18.20
N LEU A 165 13.65 -8.62 -17.30
CA LEU A 165 12.32 -8.11 -17.59
C LEU A 165 12.38 -6.85 -18.46
N ASP A 166 11.59 -6.82 -19.53
CA ASP A 166 11.52 -5.67 -20.44
C ASP A 166 10.49 -4.64 -19.99
N VAL A 167 10.91 -3.78 -19.09
CA VAL A 167 10.05 -2.76 -18.48
C VAL A 167 10.41 -1.34 -18.93
N GLY A 168 9.39 -0.49 -19.02
CA GLY A 168 9.51 0.96 -19.24
C GLY A 168 9.56 1.75 -17.95
N LEU A 169 9.77 3.05 -18.08
CA LEU A 169 9.96 3.97 -16.96
C LEU A 169 9.31 5.32 -17.26
N ALA A 170 8.53 5.87 -16.33
CA ALA A 170 7.93 7.20 -16.44
C ALA A 170 7.99 7.96 -15.11
N PHE A 171 8.94 8.87 -14.96
CA PHE A 171 9.03 9.80 -13.83
C PHE A 171 9.77 11.09 -14.23
N GLY A 172 9.42 12.22 -13.57
CA GLY A 172 10.04 13.51 -13.91
C GLY A 172 9.93 13.77 -15.41
N ASP A 173 11.03 14.11 -16.07
CA ASP A 173 11.07 14.38 -17.51
C ASP A 173 11.50 13.17 -18.35
N GLY A 174 11.92 12.07 -17.69
CA GLY A 174 12.30 10.83 -18.35
C GLY A 174 11.09 9.93 -18.57
N VAL A 175 10.81 9.57 -19.84
CA VAL A 175 9.73 8.67 -20.21
C VAL A 175 10.24 7.67 -21.27
N ILE A 176 10.22 6.39 -20.89
CA ILE A 176 10.49 5.25 -21.77
C ILE A 176 9.28 4.34 -21.66
N LEU A 177 8.35 4.44 -22.60
CA LEU A 177 7.12 3.64 -22.57
C LEU A 177 7.39 2.24 -23.14
N LYS A 178 6.90 1.25 -22.40
CA LYS A 178 6.85 -0.17 -22.81
C LYS A 178 5.49 -0.75 -22.43
N PRO A 179 5.11 -1.93 -22.92
CA PRO A 179 3.86 -2.56 -22.49
C PRO A 179 3.73 -2.61 -20.97
N ILE A 180 4.78 -2.98 -20.25
CA ILE A 180 4.87 -2.87 -18.79
C ILE A 180 5.70 -1.62 -18.46
N THR A 181 5.08 -0.62 -17.83
CA THR A 181 5.76 0.64 -17.49
C THR A 181 5.64 0.95 -15.99
N LEU A 182 6.79 1.18 -15.35
CA LEU A 182 6.87 1.67 -13.98
C LEU A 182 6.69 3.19 -13.95
N CYS A 183 5.81 3.71 -13.12
CA CYS A 183 5.58 5.16 -13.06
C CYS A 183 5.37 5.67 -11.63
N THR A 184 5.70 6.95 -11.42
CA THR A 184 5.26 7.62 -10.19
C THR A 184 3.82 8.12 -10.34
N VAL A 185 3.08 8.22 -9.24
CA VAL A 185 1.70 8.74 -9.24
C VAL A 185 1.62 10.14 -9.87
N GLN A 186 2.65 10.97 -9.63
CA GLN A 186 2.72 12.33 -10.15
C GLN A 186 2.93 12.38 -11.68
N SER A 187 3.44 11.28 -12.25
CA SER A 187 3.70 11.18 -13.70
C SER A 187 2.59 10.46 -14.46
N ILE A 188 1.46 10.20 -13.81
CA ILE A 188 0.35 9.46 -14.42
C ILE A 188 -0.15 10.10 -15.71
N ASP A 189 -0.23 11.43 -15.76
CA ASP A 189 -0.71 12.15 -16.95
C ASP A 189 0.16 11.88 -18.19
N LYS A 190 1.44 11.52 -17.99
CA LYS A 190 2.38 11.17 -19.08
C LYS A 190 2.12 9.79 -19.70
N VAL A 191 1.42 8.92 -18.98
CA VAL A 191 1.12 7.54 -19.41
C VAL A 191 -0.37 7.33 -19.70
N LEU A 192 -1.24 8.25 -19.26
CA LEU A 192 -2.70 8.10 -19.37
C LEU A 192 -3.17 7.91 -20.80
N ASP A 193 -2.67 8.72 -21.74
CA ASP A 193 -3.16 8.71 -23.13
C ASP A 193 -2.82 7.38 -23.83
N THR A 194 -1.70 6.75 -23.49
CA THR A 194 -1.25 5.51 -24.11
C THR A 194 -1.70 4.26 -23.36
N HIS A 195 -1.74 4.29 -22.03
CA HIS A 195 -1.93 3.10 -21.19
C HIS A 195 -3.31 3.02 -20.52
N LEU A 196 -4.06 4.12 -20.39
CA LEU A 196 -5.31 4.14 -19.64
C LEU A 196 -6.33 3.08 -20.10
N LYS A 197 -6.52 2.99 -21.42
CA LYS A 197 -7.49 2.04 -22.01
C LYS A 197 -6.86 0.69 -22.35
N GLN A 198 -5.54 0.61 -22.40
CA GLN A 198 -4.83 -0.61 -22.79
C GLN A 198 -4.36 -1.43 -21.59
N SER A 199 -4.26 -0.81 -20.38
CA SER A 199 -3.78 -1.53 -19.21
C SER A 199 -4.73 -2.64 -18.80
N GLU A 200 -4.25 -3.86 -18.91
CA GLU A 200 -4.90 -5.11 -18.52
C GLU A 200 -4.63 -5.41 -17.04
N PHE A 201 -3.54 -4.85 -16.48
CA PHE A 201 -3.23 -4.92 -15.05
C PHE A 201 -2.68 -3.59 -14.50
N ILE A 202 -2.86 -3.39 -13.21
CA ILE A 202 -2.26 -2.31 -12.42
C ILE A 202 -1.74 -2.85 -11.09
N ILE A 203 -0.52 -2.46 -10.75
CA ILE A 203 0.11 -2.83 -9.48
C ILE A 203 0.54 -1.57 -8.74
N PHE A 204 0.40 -1.56 -7.41
CA PHE A 204 0.75 -0.43 -6.55
C PHE A 204 1.74 -0.88 -5.49
N ASP A 205 2.95 -0.33 -5.52
CA ASP A 205 3.91 -0.52 -4.44
C ASP A 205 3.64 0.47 -3.31
N GLU A 206 3.81 0.01 -2.06
CA GLU A 206 3.45 0.72 -0.82
C GLU A 206 2.02 1.28 -0.86
N VAL A 207 1.08 0.41 -1.22
CA VAL A 207 -0.32 0.80 -1.51
C VAL A 207 -1.03 1.49 -0.35
N HIS A 208 -0.55 1.34 0.89
CA HIS A 208 -1.10 2.06 2.05
C HIS A 208 -0.98 3.59 1.91
N GLU A 209 0.04 4.10 1.20
CA GLU A 209 0.17 5.52 0.91
C GLU A 209 -0.91 6.01 -0.07
N PHE A 210 -1.44 5.13 -0.93
CA PHE A 210 -2.53 5.44 -1.87
C PHE A 210 -3.91 5.50 -1.21
N SER A 211 -4.04 5.07 0.03
CA SER A 211 -5.28 5.18 0.80
C SER A 211 -5.61 6.61 1.20
N LYS A 212 -4.60 7.47 1.27
CA LYS A 212 -4.68 8.87 1.70
C LYS A 212 -4.49 9.79 0.48
N GLY A 213 -5.47 10.51 0.09
CA GLY A 213 -5.34 11.50 -0.97
C GLY A 213 -6.25 11.28 -2.16
N LYS A 214 -6.74 12.39 -2.69
CA LYS A 214 -7.73 12.39 -3.78
C LYS A 214 -7.16 11.86 -5.09
N VAL A 215 -5.89 12.16 -5.39
CA VAL A 215 -5.22 11.75 -6.63
C VAL A 215 -5.01 10.24 -6.66
N ALA A 216 -4.42 9.69 -5.61
CA ALA A 216 -4.16 8.26 -5.52
C ALA A 216 -5.44 7.42 -5.60
N THR A 217 -6.50 7.82 -4.88
CA THR A 217 -7.81 7.15 -4.96
C THR A 217 -8.43 7.26 -6.36
N LYS A 218 -8.22 8.38 -7.08
CA LYS A 218 -8.67 8.54 -8.45
C LYS A 218 -7.92 7.59 -9.39
N VAL A 219 -6.60 7.51 -9.25
CA VAL A 219 -5.73 6.64 -10.06
C VAL A 219 -6.16 5.18 -9.96
N ILE A 220 -6.34 4.64 -8.75
CA ILE A 220 -6.78 3.26 -8.55
C ILE A 220 -8.08 2.95 -9.32
N LYS A 221 -8.97 3.94 -9.50
CA LYS A 221 -10.27 3.78 -10.16
C LYS A 221 -10.26 4.08 -11.66
N SER A 222 -9.15 4.57 -12.19
CA SER A 222 -9.12 5.11 -13.55
C SER A 222 -8.93 4.06 -14.66
N PHE A 223 -8.57 2.81 -14.33
CA PHE A 223 -8.25 1.77 -15.30
C PHE A 223 -9.41 0.77 -15.46
N PRO A 224 -10.36 1.00 -16.38
CA PRO A 224 -11.57 0.17 -16.49
C PRO A 224 -11.29 -1.24 -17.00
N ASN A 225 -10.23 -1.41 -17.80
CA ASN A 225 -9.89 -2.69 -18.44
C ASN A 225 -8.94 -3.54 -17.59
N ALA A 226 -8.37 -2.99 -16.51
CA ALA A 226 -7.45 -3.73 -15.65
C ALA A 226 -8.19 -4.86 -14.91
N ALA A 227 -8.02 -6.09 -15.40
CA ALA A 227 -8.54 -7.31 -14.78
C ALA A 227 -7.75 -7.64 -13.50
N TYR A 228 -6.44 -7.37 -13.49
CA TYR A 228 -5.57 -7.57 -12.33
C TYR A 228 -5.30 -6.25 -11.63
N ARG A 229 -5.59 -6.21 -10.33
CA ARG A 229 -5.50 -5.01 -9.50
C ARG A 229 -4.82 -5.36 -8.19
N ILE A 230 -3.50 -5.25 -8.15
CA ILE A 230 -2.68 -5.74 -7.04
C ILE A 230 -2.07 -4.57 -6.28
N GLY A 231 -2.23 -4.57 -4.95
CA GLY A 231 -1.53 -3.68 -4.04
C GLY A 231 -0.46 -4.44 -3.28
N MET A 232 0.71 -3.86 -3.07
CA MET A 232 1.78 -4.44 -2.26
C MET A 232 2.08 -3.51 -1.09
N THR A 233 2.24 -4.04 0.13
CA THR A 233 2.56 -3.24 1.31
C THR A 233 3.03 -4.08 2.48
N ALA A 234 3.83 -3.49 3.36
CA ALA A 234 4.12 -4.10 4.68
C ALA A 234 3.02 -3.82 5.71
N THR A 235 2.22 -2.78 5.52
CA THR A 235 1.26 -2.31 6.53
C THR A 235 -0.11 -2.00 5.93
N ILE A 236 -1.17 -2.46 6.60
CA ILE A 236 -2.55 -2.13 6.23
C ILE A 236 -3.02 -0.96 7.08
N PRO A 237 -3.69 0.07 6.50
CA PRO A 237 -4.25 1.16 7.28
C PRO A 237 -5.18 0.68 8.39
N LYS A 238 -5.02 1.26 9.59
CA LYS A 238 -5.87 0.93 10.74
C LYS A 238 -7.22 1.63 10.68
N ASP A 239 -7.29 2.81 10.07
CA ASP A 239 -8.56 3.54 9.98
C ASP A 239 -9.52 2.86 8.98
N PRO A 240 -10.81 2.70 9.35
CA PRO A 240 -11.77 1.94 8.55
C PRO A 240 -12.00 2.52 7.15
N MET A 241 -11.93 3.84 7.01
CA MET A 241 -12.18 4.52 5.74
C MET A 241 -11.08 4.22 4.71
N SER A 242 -9.82 4.38 5.10
CA SER A 242 -8.66 4.05 4.26
C SER A 242 -8.61 2.57 3.91
N ARG A 243 -8.87 1.71 4.90
CA ARG A 243 -8.92 0.26 4.71
C ARG A 243 -9.98 -0.15 3.69
N LEU A 244 -11.23 0.33 3.85
CA LEU A 244 -12.32 0.03 2.91
C LEU A 244 -12.07 0.63 1.51
N ASN A 245 -11.42 1.78 1.40
CA ASN A 245 -11.00 2.34 0.12
C ASN A 245 -10.08 1.38 -0.64
N LEU A 246 -9.06 0.85 0.03
CA LEU A 246 -8.12 -0.09 -0.58
C LEU A 246 -8.79 -1.41 -0.94
N ILE A 247 -9.47 -2.04 0.02
CA ILE A 247 -10.14 -3.33 -0.19
C ILE A 247 -11.17 -3.24 -1.32
N SER A 248 -12.03 -2.22 -1.31
CA SER A 248 -13.06 -2.09 -2.35
C SER A 248 -12.51 -1.90 -3.76
N SER A 249 -11.28 -1.41 -3.88
CA SER A 249 -10.65 -1.10 -5.16
C SER A 249 -9.71 -2.19 -5.66
N LEU A 250 -9.09 -2.95 -4.75
CA LEU A 250 -8.05 -3.92 -5.07
C LEU A 250 -8.47 -5.35 -4.75
N GLY A 251 -8.99 -5.61 -3.55
CA GLY A 251 -9.38 -6.96 -3.13
C GLY A 251 -9.00 -7.27 -1.70
N LYS A 252 -9.14 -8.54 -1.32
CA LYS A 252 -8.78 -9.03 0.00
C LYS A 252 -7.29 -8.92 0.28
N VAL A 253 -6.94 -8.90 1.56
CA VAL A 253 -5.53 -8.97 1.99
C VAL A 253 -5.06 -10.41 1.96
N ILE A 254 -3.94 -10.66 1.28
CA ILE A 254 -3.22 -11.93 1.25
C ILE A 254 -1.95 -11.76 2.07
N GLU A 255 -1.78 -12.63 3.06
CA GLU A 255 -0.58 -12.71 3.91
C GLU A 255 -0.27 -14.19 4.10
N VAL A 256 0.87 -14.66 3.59
CA VAL A 256 1.29 -16.06 3.72
C VAL A 256 2.16 -16.24 4.96
N VAL A 257 3.03 -15.25 5.24
CA VAL A 257 3.92 -15.27 6.41
C VAL A 257 4.02 -13.87 6.99
N ASP A 258 4.01 -13.76 8.30
CA ASP A 258 4.23 -12.51 9.02
C ASP A 258 5.73 -12.29 9.35
N ALA A 259 6.05 -11.12 9.93
CA ALA A 259 7.43 -10.80 10.28
C ALA A 259 8.04 -11.80 11.29
N LYS A 260 7.21 -12.32 12.22
CA LYS A 260 7.66 -13.29 13.22
C LYS A 260 8.02 -14.62 12.57
N GLY A 261 7.17 -15.14 11.68
CA GLY A 261 7.47 -16.37 10.94
C GLY A 261 8.77 -16.27 10.15
N LEU A 262 9.03 -15.13 9.48
CA LEU A 262 10.29 -14.91 8.76
C LEU A 262 11.52 -14.80 9.68
N ILE A 263 11.35 -14.31 10.91
CA ILE A 263 12.41 -14.29 11.92
C ILE A 263 12.67 -15.72 12.42
N ASP A 264 11.62 -16.45 12.75
CA ASP A 264 11.70 -17.82 13.26
C ASP A 264 12.37 -18.78 12.24
N GLU A 265 12.14 -18.53 10.94
CA GLU A 265 12.78 -19.23 9.81
C GLU A 265 14.19 -18.70 9.45
N GLY A 266 14.67 -17.66 10.12
CA GLY A 266 16.00 -17.07 9.89
C GLY A 266 16.12 -16.19 8.65
N PHE A 267 15.01 -15.82 8.00
CA PHE A 267 15.00 -14.94 6.84
C PHE A 267 15.04 -13.44 7.20
N LEU A 268 14.61 -13.09 8.40
CA LEU A 268 14.73 -11.76 8.96
C LEU A 268 15.45 -11.80 10.30
N THR A 269 16.24 -10.76 10.57
CA THR A 269 16.90 -10.60 11.87
C THR A 269 15.91 -10.09 12.89
N GLU A 270 15.94 -10.66 14.10
CA GLU A 270 15.17 -10.18 15.23
C GLU A 270 15.64 -8.77 15.63
N PRO A 271 14.76 -7.76 15.66
CA PRO A 271 15.13 -6.42 16.07
C PRO A 271 15.26 -6.31 17.58
N LEU A 272 16.39 -5.81 18.08
CA LEU A 272 16.55 -5.40 19.47
C LEU A 272 16.16 -3.92 19.62
N ILE A 273 15.06 -3.64 20.30
CA ILE A 273 14.62 -2.27 20.55
C ILE A 273 15.01 -1.84 21.96
N GLN A 274 15.84 -0.81 22.08
CA GLN A 274 16.22 -0.19 23.35
C GLN A 274 15.62 1.21 23.45
N ILE A 275 14.86 1.47 24.50
CA ILE A 275 14.33 2.81 24.82
C ILE A 275 15.25 3.42 25.86
N ILE A 276 15.90 4.52 25.49
CA ILE A 276 16.81 5.24 26.38
C ILE A 276 16.07 6.51 26.87
N PRO A 277 15.70 6.57 28.15
CA PRO A 277 15.06 7.75 28.69
C PRO A 277 16.09 8.89 28.81
N VAL A 278 15.71 10.08 28.34
CA VAL A 278 16.45 11.31 28.60
C VAL A 278 15.80 12.00 29.79
N GLN A 279 16.52 12.18 30.89
CA GLN A 279 16.02 12.95 32.03
C GLN A 279 16.00 14.42 31.62
N ASP A 280 14.80 14.98 31.53
CA ASP A 280 14.63 16.41 31.31
C ASP A 280 14.67 17.09 32.67
N THR A 281 15.58 18.05 32.81
CA THR A 281 15.70 18.90 34.00
C THR A 281 14.91 20.20 33.87
N GLY A 282 14.21 20.39 32.72
CA GLY A 282 13.42 21.58 32.43
C GLY A 282 11.95 21.44 32.86
N THR A 283 11.47 22.30 33.72
CA THR A 283 10.05 22.53 33.91
C THR A 283 9.51 23.32 32.72
N VAL A 284 8.53 22.78 31.99
CA VAL A 284 7.78 23.54 30.98
C VAL A 284 6.83 24.47 31.72
N GLU A 285 7.33 25.60 32.20
CA GLU A 285 6.48 26.64 32.79
C GLU A 285 5.77 27.52 31.74
N ASP A 286 6.14 27.41 30.47
CA ASP A 286 5.58 28.22 29.39
C ASP A 286 4.47 27.48 28.64
N THR A 287 3.24 27.74 28.98
CA THR A 287 2.01 27.28 28.30
C THR A 287 1.76 27.99 26.95
N GLU A 288 2.62 28.91 26.54
CA GLU A 288 2.45 29.71 25.31
C GLU A 288 3.28 29.24 24.11
N LEU A 289 4.20 28.27 24.29
CA LEU A 289 5.03 27.77 23.18
C LEU A 289 4.24 26.93 22.18
N SER A 290 4.43 27.19 20.91
CA SER A 290 3.93 26.33 19.84
C SER A 290 4.63 24.97 19.86
N TYR A 291 4.00 23.92 19.30
CA TYR A 291 4.63 22.59 19.15
C TYR A 291 6.03 22.66 18.51
N ARG A 292 6.24 23.56 17.56
CA ARG A 292 7.51 23.72 16.86
C ARG A 292 8.59 24.24 17.81
N GLU A 293 8.29 25.25 18.62
CA GLU A 293 9.22 25.82 19.60
C GLU A 293 9.56 24.83 20.71
N VAL A 294 8.57 24.09 21.19
CA VAL A 294 8.78 22.99 22.14
C VAL A 294 9.72 21.92 21.54
N TYR A 295 9.47 21.50 20.31
CA TYR A 295 10.30 20.50 19.64
C TYR A 295 11.74 21.01 19.42
N GLU A 296 11.90 22.26 18.98
CA GLU A 296 13.22 22.89 18.76
C GLU A 296 14.01 22.95 20.07
N LYS A 297 13.42 23.49 21.15
CA LYS A 297 14.06 23.70 22.46
C LYS A 297 14.38 22.36 23.16
N PHE A 298 13.44 21.44 23.21
CA PHE A 298 13.57 20.21 24.02
C PHE A 298 14.05 18.98 23.26
N VAL A 299 14.10 19.03 21.92
CA VAL A 299 14.55 17.91 21.10
C VAL A 299 15.76 18.30 20.25
N THR A 300 15.65 19.35 19.42
CA THR A 300 16.69 19.71 18.46
C THR A 300 17.91 20.34 19.14
N GLU A 301 17.70 21.26 20.07
CA GLU A 301 18.72 22.03 20.78
C GLU A 301 19.01 21.50 22.19
N ASN A 302 18.50 20.34 22.56
CA ASN A 302 18.74 19.73 23.86
C ASN A 302 20.13 19.10 23.91
N ASP A 303 21.09 19.79 24.52
CA ASP A 303 22.48 19.36 24.62
C ASP A 303 22.64 18.02 25.32
N LEU A 304 21.89 17.77 26.39
CA LEU A 304 21.95 16.52 27.14
C LEU A 304 21.57 15.34 26.24
N ARG A 305 20.47 15.48 25.51
CA ARG A 305 19.99 14.48 24.54
C ARG A 305 20.98 14.28 23.40
N ASN A 306 21.48 15.36 22.84
CA ASN A 306 22.42 15.32 21.72
C ASN A 306 23.74 14.67 22.11
N ASN A 307 24.29 15.00 23.30
CA ASN A 307 25.47 14.36 23.83
C ASN A 307 25.26 12.84 24.04
N MET A 308 24.12 12.41 24.56
CA MET A 308 23.80 10.99 24.70
C MET A 308 23.76 10.28 23.34
N ILE A 309 23.19 10.89 22.30
CA ILE A 309 23.15 10.33 20.93
C ILE A 309 24.59 10.19 20.39
N VAL A 310 25.42 11.23 20.56
CA VAL A 310 26.83 11.25 20.13
C VAL A 310 27.65 10.14 20.82
N GLU A 311 27.52 10.02 22.15
CA GLU A 311 28.23 8.98 22.91
C GLU A 311 27.77 7.57 22.52
N LEU A 312 26.47 7.38 22.28
CA LEU A 312 25.95 6.11 21.79
C LEU A 312 26.48 5.79 20.40
N ALA A 313 26.49 6.77 19.48
CA ALA A 313 27.05 6.61 18.14
C ALA A 313 28.52 6.21 18.19
N LYS A 314 29.34 6.88 19.00
CA LYS A 314 30.76 6.54 19.20
C LYS A 314 30.97 5.11 19.72
N LYS A 315 30.14 4.67 20.68
CA LYS A 315 30.21 3.29 21.19
C LYS A 315 29.88 2.25 20.11
N ILE A 316 28.89 2.55 19.25
CA ILE A 316 28.49 1.64 18.17
C ILE A 316 29.55 1.59 17.07
N GLN A 317 30.17 2.73 16.73
CA GLN A 317 31.26 2.80 15.75
C GLN A 317 32.50 1.94 16.11
N GLN A 318 32.68 1.62 17.39
CA GLN A 318 33.75 0.68 17.80
C GLN A 318 33.49 -0.77 17.37
N LYS A 319 32.28 -1.08 16.88
CA LYS A 319 31.91 -2.38 16.36
C LYS A 319 31.86 -2.32 14.81
N PRO A 320 32.06 -3.43 14.11
CA PRO A 320 31.94 -3.49 12.65
C PRO A 320 30.44 -3.43 12.24
N SER A 321 29.80 -2.28 12.47
CA SER A 321 28.37 -2.09 12.20
C SER A 321 28.13 -0.73 11.54
N LYS A 322 27.07 -0.66 10.73
CA LYS A 322 26.61 0.62 10.14
C LYS A 322 25.60 1.27 11.08
N THR A 323 25.77 2.57 11.33
CA THR A 323 24.86 3.35 12.18
C THR A 323 24.08 4.32 11.33
N LEU A 324 22.75 4.36 11.50
CA LEU A 324 21.88 5.36 10.89
C LEU A 324 21.15 6.12 12.01
N ILE A 325 21.32 7.45 12.03
CA ILE A 325 20.63 8.34 12.95
C ILE A 325 19.51 9.04 12.19
N ILE A 326 18.27 8.83 12.62
CA ILE A 326 17.10 9.44 11.99
C ILE A 326 16.58 10.56 12.88
N VAL A 327 16.48 11.76 12.32
CA VAL A 327 15.94 12.96 12.96
C VAL A 327 14.86 13.59 12.09
N LYS A 328 14.03 14.44 12.70
CA LYS A 328 12.92 15.08 11.98
C LYS A 328 13.37 16.33 11.21
N ASP A 329 14.28 17.13 11.78
CA ASP A 329 14.67 18.43 11.26
C ASP A 329 16.12 18.44 10.73
N LEU A 330 16.35 19.15 9.62
CA LEU A 330 17.70 19.32 9.04
C LEU A 330 18.67 19.95 10.02
N LYS A 331 18.24 20.98 10.77
CA LYS A 331 19.06 21.62 11.82
C LYS A 331 19.58 20.60 12.84
N HIS A 332 18.71 19.65 13.27
CA HIS A 332 19.12 18.59 14.20
C HIS A 332 20.12 17.63 13.54
N ALA A 333 19.92 17.31 12.25
CA ALA A 333 20.88 16.48 11.52
C ALA A 333 22.26 17.14 11.43
N GLU A 334 22.32 18.45 11.17
CA GLU A 334 23.57 19.23 11.11
C GLU A 334 24.28 19.27 12.47
N ILE A 335 23.55 19.52 13.57
CA ILE A 335 24.10 19.51 14.93
C ILE A 335 24.77 18.15 15.22
N LEU A 336 24.07 17.05 14.97
CA LEU A 336 24.60 15.71 15.25
C LEU A 336 25.73 15.33 14.31
N HIS A 337 25.64 15.69 13.01
CA HIS A 337 26.69 15.43 12.03
C HIS A 337 28.02 16.13 12.41
N ASN A 338 27.94 17.37 12.88
CA ASN A 338 29.12 18.11 13.31
C ASN A 338 29.73 17.59 14.62
N ALA A 339 28.93 16.96 15.46
CA ALA A 339 29.38 16.43 16.76
C ALA A 339 29.90 14.98 16.71
N ILE A 340 29.54 14.21 15.66
CA ILE A 340 29.95 12.82 15.50
C ILE A 340 31.16 12.80 14.54
N PRO A 341 32.36 12.36 14.99
CA PRO A 341 33.51 12.24 14.10
C PRO A 341 33.24 11.19 13.00
N ASN A 342 33.78 11.47 11.81
CA ASN A 342 33.73 10.59 10.64
C ASN A 342 34.51 9.28 10.87
#